data_19c02d4b2ed60e3db83f62cb46200ee6
#
_entry.id   19c02d4b2ed60e3db83f62cb46200ee6
#
_cell.length_a   1.000
_cell.length_b   1.000
_cell.length_c   1.000
_cell.angle_alpha   90.00
_cell.angle_beta   90.00
_cell.angle_gamma   90.00
#
_symmetry.space_group_name_H-M   'P 1'
#
loop_
_entity.id
_entity.type
_entity.pdbx_description
1 polymer ?
#
loop_
_entity_poly.entity_id
_entity_poly.type
_entity_poly.pdbx_seq_one_letter_code
_entity_poly.pdbx_strand_id
1 'polypeptide(L)'
;MNQLIAALLQQLRPALKSVGKAEHLLNDYWADRIALLWTTKDVHRAANEAKTVLTEQQARTLLRNLHDNYHAQYGLEWRDVSEAVEQSGLGRDITKRELHRFIHRDVLVIDLPREGTKGAKKGGA
;
A
#
# COMPACT_ATOMS: atom_id res chain seq x y z
N MET A 1 -0.51 11.92 -14.27
CA MET A 1 -1.91 11.41 -14.27
C MET A 1 -2.21 10.40 -15.35
N ASN A 2 -1.48 10.43 -16.47
CA ASN A 2 -1.77 9.50 -17.57
C ASN A 2 -1.69 8.03 -17.16
N GLN A 3 -0.69 7.68 -16.36
CA GLN A 3 -0.56 6.29 -15.91
C GLN A 3 -1.68 5.87 -14.95
N LEU A 4 -2.11 6.78 -14.09
CA LEU A 4 -3.23 6.52 -13.18
C LEU A 4 -4.53 6.34 -13.96
N ILE A 5 -4.78 7.21 -14.92
CA ILE A 5 -5.98 7.13 -15.75
C ILE A 5 -5.98 5.82 -16.55
N ALA A 6 -4.84 5.46 -17.12
CA ALA A 6 -4.74 4.21 -17.87
C ALA A 6 -5.05 2.99 -16.98
N ALA A 7 -4.54 2.99 -15.74
CA ALA A 7 -4.79 1.91 -14.80
C ALA A 7 -6.27 1.83 -14.42
N LEU A 8 -6.91 2.99 -14.17
CA LEU A 8 -8.34 3.04 -13.87
C LEU A 8 -9.17 2.50 -15.02
N LEU A 9 -8.84 2.92 -16.25
CA LEU A 9 -9.57 2.46 -17.42
C LEU A 9 -9.43 0.95 -17.62
N GLN A 10 -8.24 0.41 -17.36
CA GLN A 10 -8.01 -1.02 -17.47
C GLN A 10 -8.94 -1.79 -16.52
N GLN A 11 -9.11 -1.29 -15.29
CA GLN A 11 -9.98 -1.92 -14.30
C GLN A 11 -11.45 -1.77 -14.67
N LEU A 12 -11.84 -0.67 -15.28
CA LEU A 12 -13.23 -0.36 -15.57
C LEU A 12 -13.67 -0.84 -16.96
N ARG A 13 -12.74 -1.24 -17.82
CA ARG A 13 -13.01 -1.57 -19.21
C ARG A 13 -14.23 -2.47 -19.41
N PRO A 14 -14.42 -3.56 -18.62
CA PRO A 14 -15.58 -4.42 -18.83
C PRO A 14 -16.92 -3.73 -18.58
N ALA A 15 -16.94 -2.64 -17.82
CA ALA A 15 -18.16 -1.93 -17.46
C ALA A 15 -18.41 -0.69 -18.33
N LEU A 16 -17.48 -0.35 -19.23
CA LEU A 16 -17.59 0.87 -20.04
C LEU A 16 -18.11 0.57 -21.43
N LYS A 17 -19.07 1.40 -21.88
CA LYS A 17 -19.59 1.32 -23.25
C LYS A 17 -18.61 1.96 -24.23
N SER A 18 -17.91 3.02 -23.80
CA SER A 18 -16.93 3.73 -24.63
C SER A 18 -15.72 4.05 -23.80
N VAL A 19 -14.63 3.32 -24.03
CA VAL A 19 -13.37 3.55 -23.33
C VAL A 19 -12.77 4.88 -23.73
N GLY A 20 -12.84 5.23 -25.03
CA GLY A 20 -12.28 6.48 -25.54
C GLY A 20 -12.96 7.70 -24.92
N LYS A 21 -14.28 7.67 -24.79
CA LYS A 21 -15.01 8.76 -24.17
C LYS A 21 -14.67 8.89 -22.70
N ALA A 22 -14.59 7.76 -21.98
CA ALA A 22 -14.22 7.75 -20.57
C ALA A 22 -12.82 8.31 -20.37
N GLU A 23 -11.88 7.94 -21.23
CA GLU A 23 -10.52 8.46 -21.17
C GLU A 23 -10.49 9.97 -21.35
N HIS A 24 -11.23 10.47 -22.33
CA HIS A 24 -11.29 11.91 -22.59
C HIS A 24 -11.84 12.67 -21.38
N LEU A 25 -12.92 12.17 -20.79
CA LEU A 25 -13.54 12.82 -19.62
C LEU A 25 -12.61 12.82 -18.42
N LEU A 26 -11.90 11.72 -18.20
CA LEU A 26 -10.96 11.63 -17.07
C LEU A 26 -9.78 12.56 -17.26
N ASN A 27 -9.26 12.64 -18.48
CA ASN A 27 -8.15 13.55 -18.77
C ASN A 27 -8.58 15.00 -18.58
N ASP A 28 -9.80 15.36 -19.02
CA ASP A 28 -10.34 16.70 -18.79
C ASP A 28 -10.47 17.01 -17.31
N TYR A 29 -11.03 16.07 -16.56
CA TYR A 29 -11.24 16.25 -15.12
C TYR A 29 -9.91 16.51 -14.39
N TRP A 30 -8.86 15.79 -14.77
CA TRP A 30 -7.57 15.87 -14.10
C TRP A 30 -6.61 16.87 -14.72
N ALA A 31 -7.03 17.60 -15.77
CA ALA A 31 -6.16 18.53 -16.47
C ALA A 31 -5.65 19.66 -15.58
N ASP A 32 -6.45 20.06 -14.58
CA ASP A 32 -6.10 21.14 -13.67
C ASP A 32 -5.98 20.65 -12.21
N ARG A 33 -5.74 19.35 -12.03
CA ARG A 33 -5.63 18.74 -10.71
C ARG A 33 -4.40 17.85 -10.66
N ILE A 34 -3.91 17.62 -9.46
CA ILE A 34 -2.86 16.63 -9.22
C ILE A 34 -3.29 15.73 -8.08
N ALA A 35 -2.75 14.52 -8.06
CA ALA A 35 -2.98 13.58 -6.98
C ALA A 35 -1.65 12.93 -6.61
N LEU A 36 -1.45 12.73 -5.31
CA LEU A 36 -0.32 11.97 -4.80
C LEU A 36 -0.84 10.59 -4.44
N LEU A 37 -0.19 9.57 -4.99
CA LEU A 37 -0.67 8.21 -4.87
C LEU A 37 0.16 7.43 -3.87
N TRP A 38 -0.50 6.93 -2.82
CA TRP A 38 0.08 6.01 -1.86
C TRP A 38 -0.58 4.65 -2.06
N THR A 39 0.21 3.59 -2.09
CA THR A 39 -0.29 2.24 -2.33
C THR A 39 0.21 1.29 -1.26
N THR A 40 -0.33 0.06 -1.26
CA THR A 40 0.14 -0.95 -0.33
C THR A 40 1.62 -1.26 -0.54
N LYS A 41 2.13 -1.06 -1.76
CA LYS A 41 3.55 -1.24 -2.01
C LYS A 41 4.41 -0.30 -1.15
N ASP A 42 3.94 0.93 -0.95
CA ASP A 42 4.64 1.88 -0.08
C ASP A 42 4.61 1.41 1.37
N VAL A 43 3.48 0.86 1.81
CA VAL A 43 3.36 0.31 3.16
C VAL A 43 4.31 -0.87 3.35
N HIS A 44 4.36 -1.77 2.37
CA HIS A 44 5.28 -2.91 2.42
C HIS A 44 6.73 -2.45 2.47
N ARG A 45 7.07 -1.43 1.70
CA ARG A 45 8.44 -0.89 1.71
C ARG A 45 8.79 -0.33 3.08
N ALA A 46 7.88 0.45 3.67
CA ALA A 46 8.10 1.01 5.00
C ALA A 46 8.26 -0.10 6.03
N ALA A 47 7.43 -1.15 5.94
CA ALA A 47 7.52 -2.29 6.84
C ALA A 47 8.87 -2.98 6.71
N ASN A 48 9.32 -3.23 5.47
CA ASN A 48 10.59 -3.92 5.23
C ASN A 48 11.78 -3.08 5.74
N GLU A 49 11.70 -1.76 5.60
CA GLU A 49 12.73 -0.88 6.14
C GLU A 49 12.78 -0.94 7.66
N ALA A 50 11.65 -1.18 8.29
CA ALA A 50 11.56 -1.39 9.74
C ALA A 50 11.79 -2.86 10.13
N LYS A 51 12.23 -3.69 9.18
CA LYS A 51 12.56 -5.11 9.36
C LYS A 51 11.34 -5.94 9.73
N THR A 52 10.22 -5.60 9.14
CA THR A 52 8.94 -6.28 9.34
C THR A 52 8.37 -6.66 7.97
N VAL A 53 7.62 -7.76 7.92
CA VAL A 53 6.90 -8.14 6.71
C VAL A 53 5.42 -8.25 7.04
N LEU A 54 4.59 -7.82 6.10
CA LEU A 54 3.14 -7.76 6.25
C LEU A 54 2.45 -8.61 5.19
N THR A 55 1.25 -9.06 5.49
CA THR A 55 0.37 -9.58 4.45
C THR A 55 -0.20 -8.40 3.67
N GLU A 56 -0.74 -8.69 2.49
CA GLU A 56 -1.39 -7.65 1.70
C GLU A 56 -2.59 -7.07 2.44
N GLN A 57 -3.35 -7.94 3.14
CA GLN A 57 -4.51 -7.47 3.90
C GLN A 57 -4.10 -6.53 5.03
N GLN A 58 -3.01 -6.84 5.72
CA GLN A 58 -2.49 -5.95 6.76
C GLN A 58 -2.08 -4.61 6.19
N ALA A 59 -1.41 -4.63 5.03
CA ALA A 59 -0.99 -3.39 4.37
C ALA A 59 -2.19 -2.55 3.97
N ARG A 60 -3.25 -3.18 3.46
CA ARG A 60 -4.48 -2.47 3.09
C ARG A 60 -5.14 -1.82 4.31
N THR A 61 -5.16 -2.54 5.44
CA THR A 61 -5.73 -2.00 6.67
C THR A 61 -4.96 -0.78 7.13
N LEU A 62 -3.62 -0.85 7.10
CA LEU A 62 -2.78 0.28 7.49
C LEU A 62 -2.97 1.46 6.56
N LEU A 63 -3.05 1.21 5.25
CA LEU A 63 -3.24 2.28 4.28
C LEU A 63 -4.57 2.98 4.51
N ARG A 64 -5.62 2.21 4.80
CA ARG A 64 -6.95 2.78 5.09
C ARG A 64 -6.90 3.63 6.36
N ASN A 65 -6.24 3.15 7.41
CA ASN A 65 -6.12 3.90 8.65
C ASN A 65 -5.39 5.21 8.44
N LEU A 66 -4.34 5.20 7.62
CA LEU A 66 -3.63 6.43 7.26
C LEU A 66 -4.55 7.41 6.55
N HIS A 67 -5.35 6.92 5.61
CA HIS A 67 -6.30 7.75 4.89
C HIS A 67 -7.32 8.38 5.84
N ASP A 68 -7.85 7.57 6.78
CA ASP A 68 -8.90 8.03 7.68
C ASP A 68 -8.39 9.05 8.70
N ASN A 69 -7.08 9.02 9.00
CA ASN A 69 -6.49 9.91 10.00
C ASN A 69 -5.64 11.01 9.38
N TYR A 70 -5.68 11.14 8.08
CA TYR A 70 -4.90 12.11 7.34
C TYR A 70 -5.47 13.52 7.50
N HIS A 71 -4.57 14.50 7.63
CA HIS A 71 -4.93 15.92 7.72
C HIS A 71 -4.52 16.61 6.43
N ALA A 72 -5.52 17.10 5.68
CA ALA A 72 -5.30 17.66 4.35
C ALA A 72 -4.27 18.80 4.36
N GLN A 73 -4.26 19.62 5.41
CA GLN A 73 -3.37 20.78 5.43
C GLN A 73 -1.91 20.42 5.63
N TYR A 74 -1.61 19.24 6.18
CA TYR A 74 -0.23 18.79 6.39
C TYR A 74 0.22 17.76 5.38
N GLY A 75 -0.73 17.10 4.72
CA GLY A 75 -0.42 16.04 3.78
C GLY A 75 0.00 14.76 4.48
N LEU A 76 0.38 13.78 3.67
CA LEU A 76 0.88 12.49 4.14
C LEU A 76 2.31 12.36 3.67
N GLU A 77 3.23 12.11 4.62
CA GLU A 77 4.64 11.97 4.33
C GLU A 77 5.11 10.55 4.58
N TRP A 78 6.28 10.21 4.05
CA TRP A 78 6.86 8.88 4.26
C TRP A 78 6.97 8.53 5.74
N ARG A 79 7.31 9.52 6.57
CA ARG A 79 7.41 9.32 8.01
C ARG A 79 6.08 8.85 8.60
N ASP A 80 4.97 9.39 8.11
CA ASP A 80 3.64 8.99 8.60
C ASP A 80 3.37 7.53 8.29
N VAL A 81 3.77 7.06 7.11
CA VAL A 81 3.61 5.67 6.72
C VAL A 81 4.48 4.78 7.60
N SER A 82 5.74 5.17 7.81
CA SER A 82 6.67 4.41 8.65
C SER A 82 6.19 4.29 10.08
N GLU A 83 5.71 5.39 10.65
CA GLU A 83 5.20 5.39 12.02
C GLU A 83 3.95 4.51 12.15
N ALA A 84 3.07 4.57 11.16
CA ALA A 84 1.87 3.75 11.18
C ALA A 84 2.23 2.26 11.21
N VAL A 85 3.21 1.86 10.41
CA VAL A 85 3.68 0.48 10.40
C VAL A 85 4.23 0.09 11.77
N GLU A 86 5.11 0.92 12.35
CA GLU A 86 5.74 0.61 13.63
C GLU A 86 4.73 0.54 14.76
N GLN A 87 3.80 1.47 14.79
CA GLN A 87 2.82 1.53 15.87
C GLN A 87 1.75 0.47 15.76
N SER A 88 1.55 -0.11 14.59
CA SER A 88 0.51 -1.09 14.36
C SER A 88 0.77 -2.42 15.08
N GLY A 89 2.04 -2.77 15.25
CA GLY A 89 2.40 -4.07 15.80
C GLY A 89 2.08 -5.24 14.88
N LEU A 90 1.74 -4.97 13.63
CA LEU A 90 1.39 -6.00 12.65
C LEU A 90 2.64 -6.58 11.99
N GLY A 91 2.46 -7.74 11.38
CA GLY A 91 3.53 -8.38 10.65
C GLY A 91 4.44 -9.20 11.56
N ARG A 92 5.51 -9.66 10.99
CA ARG A 92 6.54 -10.42 11.72
C ARG A 92 7.92 -9.90 11.33
N ASP A 93 8.91 -10.25 12.14
CA ASP A 93 10.29 -9.85 11.87
C ASP A 93 10.75 -10.43 10.55
N ILE A 94 11.59 -9.65 9.87
CA ILE A 94 12.20 -10.05 8.62
C ILE A 94 13.34 -11.04 8.92
N THR A 95 13.46 -12.09 8.10
CA THR A 95 14.57 -13.02 8.24
C THR A 95 15.80 -12.47 7.53
N LYS A 96 16.97 -13.06 7.82
CA LYS A 96 18.21 -12.63 7.14
C LYS A 96 18.12 -12.80 5.62
N ARG A 97 17.53 -13.92 5.18
CA ARG A 97 17.35 -14.18 3.75
C ARG A 97 16.44 -13.15 3.11
N GLU A 98 15.33 -12.83 3.79
CA GLU A 98 14.38 -11.84 3.29
C GLU A 98 15.02 -10.46 3.25
N LEU A 99 15.77 -10.10 4.29
CA LEU A 99 16.48 -8.82 4.33
C LEU A 99 17.43 -8.68 3.16
N HIS A 100 18.14 -9.75 2.82
CA HIS A 100 19.03 -9.76 1.67
C HIS A 100 18.26 -9.46 0.37
N ARG A 101 17.09 -10.08 0.19
CA ARG A 101 16.24 -9.84 -0.98
C ARG A 101 15.77 -8.39 -1.04
N PHE A 102 15.37 -7.83 0.10
CA PHE A 102 14.92 -6.45 0.17
C PHE A 102 16.03 -5.47 -0.21
N ILE A 103 17.25 -5.72 0.25
CA ILE A 103 18.40 -4.89 -0.10
C ILE A 103 18.58 -4.85 -1.62
N HIS A 104 18.20 -5.93 -2.31
CA HIS A 104 18.24 -6.00 -3.76
C HIS A 104 16.93 -5.52 -4.40
N ARG A 105 16.12 -4.75 -3.67
CA ARG A 105 14.97 -3.99 -4.15
C ARG A 105 13.66 -4.75 -4.25
N ASP A 106 13.60 -5.95 -3.70
CA ASP A 106 12.34 -6.68 -3.63
C ASP A 106 11.55 -6.20 -2.42
N VAL A 107 10.34 -5.70 -2.65
CA VAL A 107 9.43 -5.42 -1.55
C VAL A 107 8.81 -6.75 -1.15
N LEU A 108 8.92 -7.08 0.13
CA LEU A 108 8.50 -8.38 0.63
C LEU A 108 7.09 -8.34 1.18
N VAL A 109 6.27 -9.25 0.71
CA VAL A 109 4.89 -9.43 1.12
C VAL A 109 4.73 -10.89 1.51
N ILE A 110 4.01 -11.15 2.59
CA ILE A 110 3.71 -12.52 2.99
C ILE A 110 2.24 -12.80 2.76
N ASP A 111 1.92 -14.06 2.49
CA ASP A 111 0.56 -14.43 2.14
C ASP A 111 -0.35 -14.53 3.35
N LEU A 112 0.17 -15.00 4.47
CA LEU A 112 -0.63 -15.25 5.68
C LEU A 112 0.06 -14.65 6.89
N PRO A 113 -0.72 -14.11 7.86
CA PRO A 113 -0.15 -13.68 9.13
C PRO A 113 0.32 -14.90 9.90
N ARG A 114 1.43 -14.77 10.60
CA ARG A 114 1.88 -15.87 11.44
C ARG A 114 0.96 -15.95 12.62
N GLU A 115 0.62 -17.10 13.09
CA GLU A 115 -0.30 -17.32 14.05
C GLU A 115 0.12 -17.22 15.31
N GLY A 116 -0.10 -17.06 14.35
CA GLY A 116 0.04 -16.95 15.00
C GLY A 116 0.02 -16.42 15.06
N THR A 117 -0.27 -16.68 14.91
CA THR A 117 0.00 -16.41 15.03
C THR A 117 -0.25 -15.88 15.38
N LYS A 118 -0.60 -16.25 15.61
CA LYS A 118 -0.46 -16.20 16.16
C LYS A 118 -0.49 -15.83 16.45
N GLY A 119 -0.98 -15.89 16.44
CA GLY A 119 -0.61 -15.95 16.85
C GLY A 119 -0.74 -15.78 16.91
N ALA A 120 -1.23 -16.08 17.15
CA ALA A 120 -0.94 -16.20 17.42
C ALA A 120 -1.01 -16.14 17.63
N LYS A 121 -1.41 -16.43 17.90
CA LYS A 121 -1.19 -16.60 18.36
C LYS A 121 -0.87 -16.45 18.63
N LYS A 122 -1.13 -16.70 18.86
CA LYS A 122 -0.60 -16.76 19.28
C LYS A 122 -0.04 -16.57 19.45
N GLY A 123 -0.44 -16.83 19.53
CA GLY A 123 0.29 -16.82 19.78
C GLY A 123 0.57 -16.72 19.58
N GLY A 124 0.37 -17.15 19.78
CA GLY A 124 0.93 -17.25 19.76
C GLY A 124 1.04 -17.12 19.44
N ALA A 125 0.96 -17.58 19.67
CA ALA A 125 1.32 -17.62 19.71
C ALA A 125 1.40 -17.40 19.75
#